data_08d719c1bb1871ebb9a6277f75884d6a
#
_entry.id   08d719c1bb1871ebb9a6277f75884d6a
#
_cell.length_a   1.000
_cell.length_b   1.000
_cell.length_c   1.000
_cell.angle_alpha   90.00
_cell.angle_beta   90.00
_cell.angle_gamma   90.00
#
_symmetry.space_group_name_H-M   'P 1'
#
loop_
_entity.id
_entity.type
_entity.pdbx_description
1 polymer ?
#
loop_
_entity_poly.entity_id
_entity_poly.type
_entity_poly.pdbx_seq_one_letter_code
_entity_poly.pdbx_strand_id
1 'polypeptide(L)'
;LYVGGCQKDDGSGNYQYDKYVILYNNSEQAATLGNFCLGMVNPYNANSTINDYKDGVLSYANDNYIPAGCGIWYLPRNLTIEAGKQVVIALNGAINHTLTYSNSVNLSTADYCTYDIEDFSQTNYYPTPSESIPTANYFTAYKYGQGTAWVLSNQSPAFFIFSTHDVTPEVFASNTDYHYTADKEGNAVYRCTKVPTDWILDAVEVFSQAQLAKSQKRLTPAIDAGYTVLTNAQGYTSYRNVDKQATEAVEENSGKLVYSYNYGTDGS
;
A
#
# COMPACT_ATOMS: atom_id res chain seq x y z
N LEU A 1 -3.89 6.43 3.65
CA LEU A 1 -2.82 6.10 2.71
C LEU A 1 -2.17 7.37 2.16
N TYR A 2 -0.87 7.49 2.28
CA TYR A 2 -0.07 8.58 1.71
C TYR A 2 0.87 8.03 0.63
N VAL A 3 0.64 8.40 -0.61
CA VAL A 3 1.38 7.88 -1.77
C VAL A 3 1.77 8.94 -2.78
N GLY A 4 1.12 10.10 -2.76
CA GLY A 4 1.32 11.16 -3.75
C GLY A 4 2.64 11.91 -3.60
N GLY A 5 3.27 11.87 -2.46
CA GLY A 5 4.46 12.65 -2.14
C GLY A 5 4.16 14.14 -1.97
N CYS A 6 5.20 14.95 -1.91
CA CYS A 6 5.13 16.41 -1.76
C CYS A 6 5.97 17.14 -2.81
N GLN A 7 5.84 18.45 -2.87
CA GLN A 7 6.77 19.28 -3.62
C GLN A 7 8.06 19.48 -2.83
N LYS A 8 9.19 19.46 -3.52
CA LYS A 8 10.48 19.82 -2.95
C LYS A 8 10.52 21.32 -2.64
N ASP A 9 11.16 21.69 -1.56
CA ASP A 9 11.22 23.08 -1.06
C ASP A 9 11.87 24.05 -2.07
N ASP A 10 12.80 23.52 -2.88
CA ASP A 10 13.52 24.27 -3.91
C ASP A 10 12.78 24.42 -5.25
N GLY A 11 11.57 23.83 -5.34
CA GLY A 11 10.77 23.85 -6.57
C GLY A 11 11.31 22.97 -7.71
N SER A 12 12.35 22.15 -7.47
CA SER A 12 12.97 21.31 -8.51
C SER A 12 12.14 20.09 -8.91
N GLY A 13 10.96 19.93 -8.35
CA GLY A 13 10.05 18.83 -8.67
C GLY A 13 9.43 18.18 -7.44
N ASN A 14 9.00 16.95 -7.60
CA ASN A 14 8.28 16.21 -6.57
C ASN A 14 9.22 15.26 -5.80
N TYR A 15 8.94 15.10 -4.51
CA TYR A 15 9.53 14.08 -3.65
C TYR A 15 8.51 12.98 -3.37
N GLN A 16 8.92 11.72 -3.39
CA GLN A 16 7.99 10.58 -3.33
C GLN A 16 8.60 9.33 -2.67
N TYR A 17 9.62 9.51 -1.83
CA TYR A 17 10.27 8.41 -1.11
C TYR A 17 9.75 8.25 0.33
N ASP A 18 8.64 8.89 0.65
CA ASP A 18 8.06 9.13 1.97
C ASP A 18 6.68 8.48 2.14
N LYS A 19 6.46 7.32 1.51
CA LYS A 19 5.13 6.68 1.48
C LYS A 19 4.83 5.90 2.74
N TYR A 20 3.57 5.98 3.18
CA TYR A 20 3.10 5.21 4.32
C TYR A 20 1.62 4.84 4.22
N VAL A 21 1.23 3.85 5.02
CA VAL A 21 -0.16 3.50 5.29
C VAL A 21 -0.42 3.55 6.80
N ILE A 22 -1.61 3.93 7.17
CA ILE A 22 -2.12 3.85 8.53
C ILE A 22 -3.21 2.79 8.55
N LEU A 23 -3.07 1.81 9.44
CA LEU A 23 -4.11 0.85 9.73
C LEU A 23 -4.78 1.25 11.04
N TYR A 24 -6.10 1.38 11.00
CA TYR A 24 -6.91 1.74 12.15
C TYR A 24 -7.86 0.60 12.49
N ASN A 25 -7.82 0.16 13.74
CA ASN A 25 -8.76 -0.82 14.24
C ASN A 25 -10.02 -0.10 14.76
N ASN A 26 -11.09 -0.13 13.98
CA ASN A 26 -12.37 0.48 14.32
C ASN A 26 -13.31 -0.44 15.13
N SER A 27 -12.80 -1.59 15.59
CA SER A 27 -13.58 -2.51 16.42
C SER A 27 -13.41 -2.22 17.92
N GLU A 28 -14.27 -2.83 18.73
CA GLU A 28 -14.22 -2.74 20.20
C GLU A 28 -13.23 -3.73 20.84
N GLN A 29 -12.52 -4.52 20.05
CA GLN A 29 -11.57 -5.52 20.51
C GLN A 29 -10.24 -5.39 19.75
N ALA A 30 -9.15 -5.84 20.39
CA ALA A 30 -7.87 -5.91 19.74
C ALA A 30 -7.93 -6.87 18.52
N ALA A 31 -7.40 -6.43 17.40
CA ALA A 31 -7.25 -7.24 16.19
C ALA A 31 -5.83 -7.81 16.15
N THR A 32 -5.70 -9.14 16.15
CA THR A 32 -4.42 -9.83 15.98
C THR A 32 -4.42 -10.58 14.66
N LEU A 33 -3.53 -10.18 13.77
CA LEU A 33 -3.42 -10.67 12.40
C LEU A 33 -2.16 -11.52 12.26
N GLY A 34 -2.34 -12.80 12.01
CA GLY A 34 -1.25 -13.74 11.67
C GLY A 34 -1.01 -13.76 10.16
N ASN A 35 0.20 -14.09 9.74
CA ASN A 35 0.58 -14.19 8.32
C ASN A 35 0.13 -12.95 7.52
N PHE A 36 0.34 -11.78 8.11
CA PHE A 36 -0.16 -10.51 7.60
C PHE A 36 0.72 -10.00 6.46
N CYS A 37 0.08 -9.62 5.37
CA CYS A 37 0.73 -9.23 4.12
C CYS A 37 0.20 -7.91 3.56
N LEU A 38 1.08 -7.23 2.79
CA LEU A 38 0.76 -6.05 2.00
C LEU A 38 0.90 -6.39 0.52
N GLY A 39 -0.05 -5.94 -0.30
CA GLY A 39 -0.05 -6.13 -1.74
C GLY A 39 -0.35 -4.86 -2.51
N MET A 40 0.16 -4.76 -3.73
CA MET A 40 -0.27 -3.78 -4.71
C MET A 40 -0.87 -4.48 -5.93
N VAL A 41 -1.96 -3.93 -6.43
CA VAL A 41 -2.64 -4.49 -7.60
C VAL A 41 -1.89 -4.10 -8.87
N ASN A 42 -1.74 -5.04 -9.79
CA ASN A 42 -1.29 -4.75 -11.13
C ASN A 42 -2.50 -4.66 -12.09
N PRO A 43 -2.50 -3.79 -13.10
CA PRO A 43 -1.41 -2.90 -13.54
C PRO A 43 -1.15 -1.75 -12.56
N TYR A 44 0.07 -1.24 -12.64
CA TYR A 44 0.63 -0.24 -11.71
C TYR A 44 -0.17 1.06 -11.63
N ASN A 45 -0.73 1.52 -12.74
CA ASN A 45 -1.58 2.70 -12.83
C ASN A 45 -2.98 2.36 -13.34
N ALA A 46 -3.98 3.00 -12.78
CA ALA A 46 -5.39 2.82 -13.17
C ALA A 46 -5.69 3.23 -14.63
N ASN A 47 -4.87 4.11 -15.21
CA ASN A 47 -5.00 4.56 -16.58
C ASN A 47 -4.14 3.77 -17.58
N SER A 48 -3.52 2.68 -17.15
CA SER A 48 -2.80 1.77 -18.05
C SER A 48 -3.80 1.02 -18.93
N THR A 49 -3.36 0.68 -20.15
CA THR A 49 -4.10 -0.28 -20.96
C THR A 49 -4.00 -1.65 -20.30
N ILE A 50 -5.11 -2.18 -19.85
CA ILE A 50 -5.17 -3.48 -19.18
C ILE A 50 -5.85 -4.51 -20.06
N ASN A 51 -5.14 -5.59 -20.36
CA ASN A 51 -5.71 -6.74 -21.07
C ASN A 51 -6.75 -7.49 -20.23
N ASP A 52 -6.65 -7.34 -18.90
CA ASP A 52 -7.59 -7.94 -17.96
C ASP A 52 -8.93 -7.20 -17.87
N TYR A 53 -9.10 -6.07 -18.59
CA TYR A 53 -10.35 -5.32 -18.64
C TYR A 53 -10.99 -5.45 -20.02
N LYS A 54 -11.99 -6.34 -20.15
CA LYS A 54 -12.66 -6.67 -21.41
C LYS A 54 -14.13 -6.32 -21.33
N ASP A 55 -14.63 -5.61 -22.32
CA ASP A 55 -16.03 -5.23 -22.46
C ASP A 55 -16.62 -4.57 -21.20
N GLY A 56 -15.81 -3.77 -20.51
CA GLY A 56 -16.20 -3.08 -19.28
C GLY A 56 -16.18 -3.96 -18.02
N VAL A 57 -15.60 -5.17 -18.09
CA VAL A 57 -15.53 -6.12 -16.97
C VAL A 57 -14.09 -6.59 -16.77
N LEU A 58 -13.65 -6.65 -15.54
CA LEU A 58 -12.37 -7.29 -15.17
C LEU A 58 -12.45 -8.79 -15.49
N SER A 59 -11.46 -9.33 -16.20
CA SER A 59 -11.43 -10.75 -16.57
C SER A 59 -11.37 -11.67 -15.34
N TYR A 60 -10.76 -11.22 -14.26
CA TYR A 60 -10.65 -11.95 -12.99
C TYR A 60 -11.77 -11.65 -11.98
N ALA A 61 -12.78 -10.83 -12.34
CA ALA A 61 -13.85 -10.47 -11.41
C ALA A 61 -14.64 -11.68 -10.87
N ASN A 62 -14.72 -12.76 -11.66
CA ASN A 62 -15.41 -13.99 -11.29
C ASN A 62 -14.43 -15.12 -10.88
N ASP A 63 -13.14 -14.87 -10.87
CA ASP A 63 -12.12 -15.89 -10.60
C ASP A 63 -11.68 -15.93 -9.14
N ASN A 64 -12.30 -15.11 -8.29
CA ASN A 64 -12.08 -15.05 -6.84
C ASN A 64 -10.61 -14.76 -6.44
N TYR A 65 -9.89 -13.95 -7.21
CA TYR A 65 -8.55 -13.49 -6.84
C TYR A 65 -8.31 -12.03 -7.22
N ILE A 66 -7.29 -11.44 -6.59
CA ILE A 66 -6.71 -10.14 -6.95
C ILE A 66 -5.24 -10.34 -7.33
N PRO A 67 -4.77 -9.73 -8.44
CA PRO A 67 -3.38 -9.83 -8.88
C PRO A 67 -2.45 -8.96 -8.02
N ALA A 68 -1.64 -9.58 -7.17
CA ALA A 68 -0.57 -8.89 -6.46
C ALA A 68 0.67 -8.79 -7.35
N GLY A 69 1.07 -7.57 -7.69
CA GLY A 69 2.17 -7.31 -8.63
C GLY A 69 3.55 -7.30 -7.97
N CYS A 70 4.56 -7.79 -8.69
CA CYS A 70 5.98 -7.72 -8.39
C CYS A 70 6.46 -8.56 -7.19
N GLY A 71 5.76 -8.55 -6.08
CA GLY A 71 6.07 -9.22 -4.83
C GLY A 71 5.06 -8.85 -3.76
N ILE A 72 5.19 -9.44 -2.60
CA ILE A 72 4.44 -9.09 -1.40
C ILE A 72 5.39 -8.70 -0.28
N TRP A 73 4.92 -7.87 0.63
CA TRP A 73 5.55 -7.66 1.93
C TRP A 73 4.77 -8.42 3.00
N TYR A 74 5.46 -9.01 3.97
CA TYR A 74 4.81 -9.70 5.07
C TYR A 74 5.56 -9.46 6.39
N LEU A 75 4.82 -9.50 7.49
CA LEU A 75 5.41 -9.41 8.82
C LEU A 75 5.68 -10.83 9.33
N PRO A 76 6.95 -11.17 9.70
CA PRO A 76 7.31 -12.51 10.18
C PRO A 76 6.71 -12.90 11.54
N ARG A 77 5.86 -12.06 12.11
CA ARG A 77 5.14 -12.25 13.37
C ARG A 77 3.73 -11.70 13.28
N ASN A 78 2.91 -11.95 14.29
CA ASN A 78 1.57 -11.37 14.34
C ASN A 78 1.64 -9.84 14.47
N LEU A 79 0.74 -9.16 13.75
CA LEU A 79 0.43 -7.74 13.94
C LEU A 79 -0.77 -7.63 14.88
N THR A 80 -0.62 -6.90 15.98
CA THR A 80 -1.74 -6.59 16.87
C THR A 80 -2.01 -5.10 16.86
N ILE A 81 -3.29 -4.72 16.69
CA ILE A 81 -3.76 -3.35 16.78
C ILE A 81 -4.87 -3.34 17.83
N GLU A 82 -4.67 -2.62 18.92
CA GLU A 82 -5.64 -2.49 19.99
C GLU A 82 -6.94 -1.82 19.53
N ALA A 83 -8.01 -2.00 20.26
CA ALA A 83 -9.32 -1.42 19.96
C ALA A 83 -9.25 0.11 19.84
N GLY A 84 -9.78 0.67 18.78
CA GLY A 84 -9.80 2.11 18.53
C GLY A 84 -8.43 2.74 18.29
N LYS A 85 -7.36 1.94 18.05
CA LYS A 85 -6.01 2.42 17.83
C LYS A 85 -5.55 2.24 16.39
N GLN A 86 -4.47 2.92 16.06
CA GLN A 86 -3.86 2.84 14.74
C GLN A 86 -2.38 2.45 14.83
N VAL A 87 -1.86 1.96 13.73
CA VAL A 87 -0.42 1.79 13.50
C VAL A 87 -0.03 2.44 12.18
N VAL A 88 1.16 3.01 12.15
CA VAL A 88 1.77 3.59 10.96
C VAL A 88 2.80 2.62 10.40
N ILE A 89 2.67 2.27 9.13
CA ILE A 89 3.64 1.45 8.40
C ILE A 89 4.31 2.33 7.34
N ALA A 90 5.59 2.60 7.50
CA ALA A 90 6.38 3.25 6.46
C ALA A 90 6.58 2.28 5.30
N LEU A 91 5.96 2.55 4.14
CA LEU A 91 6.08 1.72 2.93
C LEU A 91 7.37 2.03 2.17
N ASN A 92 7.88 3.25 2.30
CA ASN A 92 9.17 3.65 1.76
C ASN A 92 9.80 4.68 2.71
N GLY A 93 11.11 4.59 2.89
CA GLY A 93 11.87 5.60 3.61
C GLY A 93 11.49 5.77 5.09
N ALA A 94 11.76 4.76 5.93
CA ALA A 94 11.47 4.80 7.36
C ALA A 94 12.46 5.72 8.13
N ILE A 95 12.55 6.98 7.71
CA ILE A 95 13.46 8.03 8.24
C ILE A 95 12.69 9.35 8.39
N ASN A 96 13.37 10.36 8.95
CA ASN A 96 12.81 11.70 8.98
C ASN A 96 13.07 12.46 7.67
N HIS A 97 12.11 12.46 6.75
CA HIS A 97 12.22 13.15 5.47
C HIS A 97 12.13 14.67 5.56
N THR A 98 11.59 15.20 6.68
CA THR A 98 11.49 16.66 6.87
C THR A 98 12.86 17.33 7.03
N LEU A 99 13.90 16.55 7.33
CA LEU A 99 15.27 17.03 7.35
C LEU A 99 15.82 17.35 5.96
N THR A 100 15.21 16.77 4.92
CA THR A 100 15.61 17.01 3.52
C THR A 100 14.64 17.97 2.83
N TYR A 101 13.35 17.78 3.03
CA TYR A 101 12.27 18.59 2.44
C TYR A 101 11.22 18.87 3.50
N SER A 102 11.02 20.15 3.86
CA SER A 102 10.12 20.56 4.94
C SER A 102 8.65 20.21 4.68
N ASN A 103 8.27 20.10 3.41
CA ASN A 103 6.92 19.70 3.00
C ASN A 103 6.64 18.19 3.11
N SER A 104 7.67 17.39 3.42
CA SER A 104 7.55 15.95 3.57
C SER A 104 7.11 15.56 5.00
N VAL A 105 7.20 14.29 5.32
CA VAL A 105 6.75 13.71 6.58
C VAL A 105 7.90 13.07 7.37
N ASN A 106 7.73 12.98 8.67
CA ASN A 106 8.67 12.25 9.53
C ASN A 106 8.18 10.82 9.73
N LEU A 107 8.87 9.85 9.13
CA LEU A 107 8.60 8.42 9.28
C LEU A 107 9.58 7.71 10.21
N SER A 108 10.50 8.44 10.86
CA SER A 108 11.48 7.83 11.76
C SER A 108 10.88 7.21 13.01
N THR A 109 9.65 7.54 13.33
CA THR A 109 8.88 7.00 14.48
C THR A 109 7.67 6.18 14.05
N ALA A 110 7.65 5.67 12.82
CA ALA A 110 6.62 4.74 12.39
C ALA A 110 6.63 3.47 13.27
N ASP A 111 5.47 2.85 13.44
CA ASP A 111 5.38 1.63 14.25
C ASP A 111 6.04 0.44 13.55
N TYR A 112 5.94 0.40 12.22
CA TYR A 112 6.49 -0.64 11.35
C TYR A 112 7.07 -0.02 10.08
N CYS A 113 7.91 -0.78 9.38
CA CYS A 113 8.39 -0.38 8.06
C CYS A 113 8.63 -1.59 7.15
N THR A 114 8.59 -1.37 5.84
CA THR A 114 9.09 -2.32 4.85
C THR A 114 10.58 -2.10 4.68
N TYR A 115 11.37 -3.15 4.88
CA TYR A 115 12.82 -3.08 4.67
C TYR A 115 13.38 -4.47 4.38
N ASP A 116 13.75 -4.69 3.13
CA ASP A 116 14.40 -5.92 2.65
C ASP A 116 15.26 -5.57 1.43
N ILE A 117 16.54 -5.32 1.68
CA ILE A 117 17.48 -4.90 0.63
C ILE A 117 18.00 -6.06 -0.24
N GLU A 118 17.76 -7.31 0.17
CA GLU A 118 18.11 -8.48 -0.64
C GLU A 118 17.13 -8.60 -1.82
N ASP A 119 15.85 -8.38 -1.58
CA ASP A 119 14.82 -8.42 -2.61
C ASP A 119 14.62 -7.06 -3.31
N PHE A 120 14.64 -5.97 -2.55
CA PHE A 120 14.41 -4.61 -3.06
C PHE A 120 15.56 -3.66 -2.68
N SER A 121 16.61 -3.65 -3.49
CA SER A 121 17.90 -3.01 -3.22
C SER A 121 17.98 -1.50 -3.47
N GLN A 122 16.87 -0.85 -3.90
CA GLN A 122 16.90 0.59 -4.23
C GLN A 122 16.91 1.45 -2.98
N THR A 123 18.09 1.94 -2.59
CA THR A 123 18.31 2.66 -1.34
C THR A 123 17.60 4.02 -1.22
N ASN A 124 17.19 4.63 -2.33
CA ASN A 124 16.36 5.83 -2.26
C ASN A 124 14.98 5.55 -1.67
N TYR A 125 14.42 4.36 -1.94
CA TYR A 125 13.16 3.92 -1.37
C TYR A 125 13.33 3.20 -0.04
N TYR A 126 14.47 2.53 0.15
CA TYR A 126 14.78 1.72 1.33
C TYR A 126 16.12 2.15 1.95
N PRO A 127 16.23 3.41 2.43
CA PRO A 127 17.36 3.79 3.28
C PRO A 127 17.31 2.96 4.57
N THR A 128 18.43 2.81 5.26
CA THR A 128 18.45 2.17 6.57
C THR A 128 17.40 2.81 7.48
N PRO A 129 16.47 2.04 8.02
CA PRO A 129 15.43 2.57 8.90
C PRO A 129 16.00 3.22 10.15
N SER A 130 15.24 4.17 10.69
CA SER A 130 15.55 4.79 11.99
C SER A 130 15.68 3.74 13.09
N GLU A 131 16.69 3.91 13.96
CA GLU A 131 16.90 3.04 15.12
C GLU A 131 15.71 3.03 16.12
N SER A 132 14.83 4.02 16.03
CA SER A 132 13.59 4.07 16.81
C SER A 132 12.59 2.99 16.42
N ILE A 133 12.72 2.38 15.24
CA ILE A 133 11.84 1.30 14.78
C ILE A 133 12.54 -0.04 15.07
N PRO A 134 12.03 -0.86 15.98
CA PRO A 134 12.61 -2.16 16.27
C PRO A 134 12.70 -3.05 15.02
N THR A 135 13.79 -3.76 14.83
CA THR A 135 13.97 -4.66 13.67
C THR A 135 12.91 -5.77 13.60
N ALA A 136 12.35 -6.19 14.74
CA ALA A 136 11.22 -7.10 14.80
C ALA A 136 9.93 -6.52 14.16
N ASN A 137 9.88 -5.21 13.90
CA ASN A 137 8.77 -4.52 13.25
C ASN A 137 9.03 -4.27 11.75
N TYR A 138 10.07 -4.85 11.19
CA TYR A 138 10.35 -4.77 9.77
C TYR A 138 9.56 -5.84 9.03
N PHE A 139 8.82 -5.40 8.00
CA PHE A 139 8.30 -6.31 6.99
C PHE A 139 9.44 -6.77 6.11
N THR A 140 9.49 -8.05 5.82
CA THR A 140 10.35 -8.63 4.80
C THR A 140 9.55 -8.87 3.52
N ALA A 141 10.22 -9.12 2.41
CA ALA A 141 9.59 -9.29 1.12
C ALA A 141 9.68 -10.73 0.61
N TYR A 142 8.79 -11.06 -0.32
CA TYR A 142 9.00 -12.14 -1.27
C TYR A 142 8.78 -11.60 -2.67
N LYS A 143 9.86 -11.51 -3.45
CA LYS A 143 9.84 -10.99 -4.81
C LYS A 143 9.73 -12.12 -5.83
N TYR A 144 8.75 -12.04 -6.70
CA TYR A 144 8.56 -12.97 -7.82
C TYR A 144 8.58 -12.24 -9.18
N GLY A 145 8.46 -10.93 -9.20
CA GLY A 145 8.60 -10.08 -10.39
C GLY A 145 10.00 -9.52 -10.57
N GLN A 146 10.11 -8.51 -11.41
CA GLN A 146 11.35 -7.76 -11.65
C GLN A 146 11.31 -6.40 -10.97
N GLY A 147 12.48 -5.77 -10.88
CA GLY A 147 12.67 -4.45 -10.32
C GLY A 147 13.49 -4.47 -9.03
N THR A 148 13.94 -3.29 -8.64
CA THR A 148 14.76 -3.06 -7.45
C THR A 148 14.01 -2.34 -6.34
N ALA A 149 12.72 -2.07 -6.56
CA ALA A 149 11.82 -1.45 -5.58
C ALA A 149 10.39 -1.92 -5.79
N TRP A 150 9.69 -2.13 -4.70
CA TRP A 150 8.24 -2.27 -4.64
C TRP A 150 7.67 -0.92 -4.17
N VAL A 151 7.04 -0.20 -5.07
CA VAL A 151 6.59 1.18 -4.82
C VAL A 151 5.18 1.34 -5.34
N LEU A 152 4.28 1.82 -4.51
CA LEU A 152 2.95 2.21 -4.96
C LEU A 152 3.04 3.39 -5.94
N SER A 153 2.20 3.40 -6.95
CA SER A 153 2.08 4.55 -7.84
C SER A 153 1.81 5.82 -7.03
N ASN A 154 2.46 6.91 -7.39
CA ASN A 154 2.20 8.23 -6.82
C ASN A 154 0.98 8.92 -7.44
N GLN A 155 0.35 8.30 -8.43
CA GLN A 155 -0.81 8.84 -9.14
C GLN A 155 -2.07 8.02 -8.89
N SER A 156 -2.02 6.74 -9.16
CA SER A 156 -3.20 5.88 -9.12
C SER A 156 -2.87 4.46 -8.64
N PRO A 157 -2.43 4.30 -7.39
CA PRO A 157 -2.21 2.98 -6.81
C PRO A 157 -3.53 2.26 -6.55
N ALA A 158 -3.47 0.92 -6.52
CA ALA A 158 -4.42 0.10 -5.78
C ALA A 158 -3.63 -0.73 -4.78
N PHE A 159 -3.97 -0.59 -3.51
CA PHE A 159 -3.28 -1.19 -2.38
C PHE A 159 -4.24 -2.05 -1.58
N PHE A 160 -3.77 -3.18 -1.07
CA PHE A 160 -4.57 -4.04 -0.22
C PHE A 160 -3.72 -4.71 0.86
N ILE A 161 -4.40 -5.13 1.91
CA ILE A 161 -3.86 -5.93 3.01
C ILE A 161 -4.59 -7.26 3.07
N PHE A 162 -3.85 -8.33 3.39
CA PHE A 162 -4.42 -9.66 3.43
C PHE A 162 -3.71 -10.57 4.42
N SER A 163 -4.31 -11.72 4.72
CA SER A 163 -3.68 -12.80 5.51
C SER A 163 -3.68 -14.08 4.68
N THR A 164 -2.56 -14.80 4.72
CA THR A 164 -2.47 -16.11 4.05
C THR A 164 -3.00 -17.27 4.92
N HIS A 165 -3.69 -16.94 6.02
CA HIS A 165 -4.30 -17.89 6.96
C HIS A 165 -3.33 -18.98 7.46
N ASP A 166 -3.56 -20.23 7.12
CA ASP A 166 -2.77 -21.38 7.59
C ASP A 166 -1.50 -21.64 6.77
N VAL A 167 -1.29 -20.89 5.68
CA VAL A 167 -0.12 -21.00 4.81
C VAL A 167 0.83 -19.86 5.13
N THR A 168 2.14 -20.13 5.28
CA THR A 168 3.07 -19.02 5.46
C THR A 168 3.17 -18.16 4.20
N PRO A 169 3.39 -16.84 4.34
CA PRO A 169 3.51 -15.94 3.18
C PRO A 169 4.55 -16.38 2.15
N GLU A 170 5.68 -16.92 2.61
CA GLU A 170 6.75 -17.43 1.74
C GLU A 170 6.29 -18.65 0.93
N VAL A 171 5.60 -19.59 1.56
CA VAL A 171 5.07 -20.79 0.88
C VAL A 171 4.02 -20.38 -0.15
N PHE A 172 3.14 -19.47 0.20
CA PHE A 172 2.16 -18.92 -0.75
C PHE A 172 2.84 -18.22 -1.92
N ALA A 173 3.73 -17.26 -1.62
CA ALA A 173 4.36 -16.42 -2.64
C ALA A 173 5.34 -17.17 -3.54
N SER A 174 5.94 -18.27 -3.05
CA SER A 174 6.82 -19.15 -3.84
C SER A 174 6.06 -20.13 -4.74
N ASN A 175 4.77 -20.30 -4.53
CA ASN A 175 3.98 -21.26 -5.32
C ASN A 175 3.70 -20.72 -6.73
N THR A 176 4.43 -21.26 -7.70
CA THR A 176 4.35 -20.84 -9.11
C THR A 176 3.02 -21.14 -9.78
N ASP A 177 2.17 -22.00 -9.21
CA ASP A 177 0.83 -22.29 -9.75
C ASP A 177 -0.11 -21.08 -9.64
N TYR A 178 0.17 -20.17 -8.71
CA TYR A 178 -0.55 -18.90 -8.57
C TYR A 178 0.06 -17.77 -9.39
N HIS A 179 1.26 -17.95 -9.95
CA HIS A 179 1.92 -16.90 -10.72
C HIS A 179 1.34 -16.80 -12.14
N TYR A 180 1.22 -15.57 -12.61
CA TYR A 180 0.92 -15.29 -14.01
C TYR A 180 1.46 -13.91 -14.39
N THR A 181 1.44 -13.58 -15.67
CA THR A 181 1.84 -12.26 -16.14
C THR A 181 0.60 -11.50 -16.54
N ALA A 182 0.25 -10.48 -15.75
CA ALA A 182 -0.85 -9.59 -16.06
C ALA A 182 -0.43 -8.62 -17.16
N ASP A 183 -1.40 -8.17 -17.96
CA ASP A 183 -1.27 -7.07 -18.94
C ASP A 183 -0.35 -7.35 -20.14
N LYS A 184 0.86 -7.88 -19.91
CA LYS A 184 1.83 -8.20 -20.98
C LYS A 184 2.41 -9.58 -20.78
N GLU A 185 1.87 -10.55 -21.46
CA GLU A 185 2.28 -11.95 -21.38
C GLU A 185 3.80 -12.11 -21.58
N GLY A 186 4.40 -12.94 -20.73
CA GLY A 186 5.83 -13.27 -20.78
C GLY A 186 6.77 -12.21 -20.22
N ASN A 187 6.30 -11.01 -19.90
CA ASN A 187 7.15 -9.96 -19.32
C ASN A 187 7.16 -10.04 -17.78
N ALA A 188 8.30 -10.44 -17.23
CA ALA A 188 8.43 -10.64 -15.78
C ALA A 188 8.22 -9.36 -14.93
N VAL A 189 8.29 -8.17 -15.53
CA VAL A 189 7.92 -6.90 -14.86
C VAL A 189 6.46 -6.90 -14.43
N TYR A 190 5.60 -7.58 -15.19
CA TYR A 190 4.15 -7.68 -14.92
C TYR A 190 3.77 -8.99 -14.25
N ARG A 191 4.73 -9.71 -13.69
CA ARG A 191 4.44 -10.95 -12.96
C ARG A 191 3.68 -10.66 -11.68
N CYS A 192 2.60 -11.40 -11.49
CA CYS A 192 1.71 -11.33 -10.34
C CYS A 192 1.56 -12.70 -9.69
N THR A 193 1.13 -12.70 -8.43
CA THR A 193 0.52 -13.87 -7.80
C THR A 193 -0.97 -13.62 -7.59
N LYS A 194 -1.77 -14.68 -7.69
CA LYS A 194 -3.22 -14.64 -7.48
C LYS A 194 -3.53 -14.73 -6.00
N VAL A 195 -3.87 -13.61 -5.37
CA VAL A 195 -4.31 -13.59 -3.98
C VAL A 195 -5.81 -13.87 -3.92
N PRO A 196 -6.28 -14.92 -3.22
CA PRO A 196 -7.70 -15.20 -3.07
C PRO A 196 -8.46 -14.01 -2.48
N THR A 197 -9.65 -13.71 -2.98
CA THR A 197 -10.43 -12.55 -2.54
C THR A 197 -10.90 -12.66 -1.09
N ASP A 198 -11.13 -13.87 -0.60
CA ASP A 198 -11.51 -14.15 0.79
C ASP A 198 -10.34 -14.00 1.80
N TRP A 199 -9.12 -13.84 1.31
CA TRP A 199 -7.95 -13.52 2.14
C TRP A 199 -7.76 -12.02 2.37
N ILE A 200 -8.46 -11.17 1.60
CA ILE A 200 -8.29 -9.72 1.66
C ILE A 200 -9.04 -9.17 2.85
N LEU A 201 -8.31 -8.43 3.68
CA LEU A 201 -8.83 -7.80 4.90
C LEU A 201 -9.36 -6.40 4.62
N ASP A 202 -8.67 -5.65 3.78
CA ASP A 202 -9.06 -4.31 3.34
C ASP A 202 -8.29 -3.92 2.08
N ALA A 203 -8.87 -3.03 1.28
CA ALA A 203 -8.23 -2.51 0.07
C ALA A 203 -8.68 -1.08 -0.22
N VAL A 204 -7.87 -0.35 -0.99
CA VAL A 204 -8.19 0.99 -1.46
C VAL A 204 -7.66 1.19 -2.87
N GLU A 205 -8.50 1.81 -3.71
CA GLU A 205 -8.11 2.22 -5.04
C GLU A 205 -8.11 3.73 -5.18
N VAL A 206 -7.01 4.25 -5.74
CA VAL A 206 -6.82 5.69 -5.94
C VAL A 206 -6.75 5.96 -7.43
N PHE A 207 -7.47 6.99 -7.89
CA PHE A 207 -7.38 7.52 -9.24
C PHE A 207 -6.71 8.89 -9.25
N SER A 208 -5.90 9.13 -10.27
CA SER A 208 -5.33 10.46 -10.49
C SER A 208 -6.40 11.43 -10.97
N GLN A 209 -6.50 12.60 -10.34
CA GLN A 209 -7.38 13.66 -10.79
C GLN A 209 -7.13 14.01 -12.27
N ALA A 210 -5.87 14.08 -12.68
CA ALA A 210 -5.49 14.42 -14.04
C ALA A 210 -5.82 13.35 -15.09
N GLN A 211 -6.03 12.10 -14.66
CA GLN A 211 -6.27 10.94 -15.52
C GLN A 211 -7.61 10.26 -15.25
N LEU A 212 -8.49 10.91 -14.48
CA LEU A 212 -9.74 10.33 -13.99
C LEU A 212 -10.58 9.71 -15.12
N ALA A 213 -10.77 10.43 -16.21
CA ALA A 213 -11.57 9.98 -17.36
C ALA A 213 -11.01 8.75 -18.09
N LYS A 214 -9.74 8.40 -17.85
CA LYS A 214 -9.07 7.25 -18.47
C LYS A 214 -8.82 6.12 -17.47
N SER A 215 -9.12 6.35 -16.20
CA SER A 215 -8.87 5.37 -15.15
C SER A 215 -9.91 4.27 -15.17
N GLN A 216 -9.48 3.06 -14.86
CA GLN A 216 -10.32 1.86 -14.80
C GLN A 216 -10.12 1.17 -13.46
N LYS A 217 -11.20 0.64 -12.88
CA LYS A 217 -11.17 -0.12 -11.62
C LYS A 217 -10.37 -1.41 -11.79
N ARG A 218 -9.55 -1.72 -10.80
CA ARG A 218 -8.77 -2.97 -10.68
C ARG A 218 -9.19 -3.80 -9.48
N LEU A 219 -9.88 -3.19 -8.51
CA LEU A 219 -10.54 -3.89 -7.41
C LEU A 219 -11.99 -4.17 -7.78
N THR A 220 -12.47 -5.36 -7.42
CA THR A 220 -13.88 -5.72 -7.64
C THR A 220 -14.77 -4.99 -6.64
N PRO A 221 -16.04 -4.73 -6.96
CA PRO A 221 -16.97 -4.04 -6.05
C PRO A 221 -17.14 -4.74 -4.69
N ALA A 222 -16.93 -6.06 -4.63
CA ALA A 222 -17.00 -6.81 -3.38
C ALA A 222 -15.85 -6.49 -2.41
N ILE A 223 -14.72 -5.99 -2.93
CA ILE A 223 -13.54 -5.63 -2.14
C ILE A 223 -13.51 -4.13 -1.87
N ASP A 224 -13.64 -3.34 -2.92
CA ASP A 224 -13.69 -1.87 -2.86
C ASP A 224 -14.60 -1.37 -3.98
N ALA A 225 -15.82 -0.97 -3.65
CA ALA A 225 -16.81 -0.54 -4.63
C ALA A 225 -16.47 0.80 -5.27
N GLY A 226 -15.77 1.67 -4.53
CA GLY A 226 -15.43 3.01 -4.94
C GLY A 226 -13.97 3.22 -5.34
N TYR A 227 -13.60 4.48 -5.34
CA TYR A 227 -12.21 4.94 -5.48
C TYR A 227 -12.06 6.29 -4.80
N THR A 228 -10.84 6.61 -4.42
CA THR A 228 -10.52 7.97 -3.99
C THR A 228 -9.78 8.72 -5.09
N VAL A 229 -9.85 10.05 -5.11
CA VAL A 229 -9.16 10.86 -6.12
C VAL A 229 -7.99 11.58 -5.48
N LEU A 230 -6.83 11.51 -6.13
CA LEU A 230 -5.60 12.11 -5.65
C LEU A 230 -5.02 13.07 -6.70
N THR A 231 -4.59 14.25 -6.24
CA THR A 231 -3.61 15.07 -6.93
C THR A 231 -2.26 14.82 -6.28
N ASN A 232 -1.31 14.25 -7.04
CA ASN A 232 0.03 13.93 -6.52
C ASN A 232 0.83 15.19 -6.13
N ALA A 233 1.86 15.00 -5.34
CA ALA A 233 2.79 16.03 -4.86
C ALA A 233 2.15 17.17 -4.04
N GLN A 234 1.01 16.92 -3.40
CA GLN A 234 0.33 17.90 -2.54
C GLN A 234 0.56 17.66 -1.04
N GLY A 235 1.27 16.60 -0.67
CA GLY A 235 1.46 16.23 0.72
C GLY A 235 0.19 15.72 1.41
N TYR A 236 -0.79 15.20 0.66
CA TYR A 236 -2.07 14.78 1.20
C TYR A 236 -2.12 13.28 1.50
N THR A 237 -2.74 12.96 2.62
CA THR A 237 -3.11 11.58 2.97
C THR A 237 -4.57 11.35 2.61
N SER A 238 -4.84 10.30 1.84
CA SER A 238 -6.20 9.81 1.63
C SER A 238 -6.66 9.03 2.86
N TYR A 239 -7.84 9.34 3.34
CA TYR A 239 -8.45 8.76 4.52
C TYR A 239 -9.73 8.03 4.16
N ARG A 240 -10.00 6.93 4.86
CA ARG A 240 -11.37 6.44 4.91
C ARG A 240 -12.24 7.42 5.71
N ASN A 241 -13.54 7.40 5.46
CA ASN A 241 -14.51 8.24 6.17
C ASN A 241 -14.70 7.72 7.61
N VAL A 242 -13.73 8.01 8.47
CA VAL A 242 -13.73 7.67 9.89
C VAL A 242 -13.78 8.94 10.73
N ASP A 243 -14.19 8.84 11.99
CA ASP A 243 -14.08 9.95 12.92
C ASP A 243 -12.61 10.22 13.26
N LYS A 244 -12.03 11.16 12.51
CA LYS A 244 -10.64 11.56 12.67
C LYS A 244 -10.37 12.12 14.07
N GLN A 245 -11.27 12.97 14.57
CA GLN A 245 -11.09 13.62 15.85
C GLN A 245 -11.11 12.60 16.99
N ALA A 246 -12.03 11.63 16.95
CA ALA A 246 -12.07 10.54 17.93
C ALA A 246 -10.81 9.66 17.83
N THR A 247 -10.33 9.37 16.61
CA THR A 247 -9.11 8.58 16.40
C THR A 247 -7.86 9.27 16.97
N GLU A 248 -7.73 10.58 16.75
CA GLU A 248 -6.60 11.38 17.25
C GLU A 248 -6.66 11.62 18.76
N ALA A 249 -7.84 11.55 19.37
CA ALA A 249 -8.03 11.70 20.82
C ALA A 249 -7.53 10.49 21.62
N VAL A 250 -7.28 9.35 20.98
CA VAL A 250 -6.69 8.18 21.64
C VAL A 250 -5.23 8.46 21.97
N GLU A 251 -4.83 8.30 23.25
CA GLU A 251 -3.51 8.68 23.75
C GLU A 251 -2.35 8.05 22.95
N GLU A 252 -2.46 6.77 22.60
CA GLU A 252 -1.44 6.05 21.83
C GLU A 252 -1.31 6.50 20.37
N ASN A 253 -2.29 7.25 19.89
CA ASN A 253 -2.21 7.90 18.57
C ASN A 253 -1.64 9.32 18.68
N SER A 254 -1.50 9.86 19.89
CA SER A 254 -0.95 11.18 20.14
C SER A 254 0.50 11.28 19.65
N GLY A 255 0.82 12.35 18.95
CA GLY A 255 2.14 12.55 18.35
C GLY A 255 2.40 11.72 17.09
N LYS A 256 1.46 10.92 16.63
CA LYS A 256 1.51 10.24 15.34
C LYS A 256 1.27 11.21 14.20
N LEU A 257 1.52 10.74 12.97
CA LEU A 257 1.30 11.54 11.77
C LEU A 257 -0.13 12.06 11.70
N VAL A 258 -0.25 13.36 11.54
CA VAL A 258 -1.51 14.08 11.39
C VAL A 258 -1.64 14.58 9.96
N TYR A 259 -2.80 14.74 9.47
CA TYR A 259 -3.14 14.51 8.10
C TYR A 259 -3.97 15.61 7.49
N SER A 260 -3.59 16.02 6.32
CA SER A 260 -4.52 16.50 5.34
C SER A 260 -4.98 15.32 4.50
N TYR A 261 -6.25 15.23 4.22
CA TYR A 261 -6.81 14.13 3.44
C TYR A 261 -7.73 14.64 2.34
N ASN A 262 -7.78 13.84 1.29
CA ASN A 262 -8.63 14.10 0.15
C ASN A 262 -9.55 12.88 -0.04
N TYR A 263 -10.84 13.08 0.02
CA TYR A 263 -11.80 12.00 -0.18
C TYR A 263 -12.15 11.87 -1.66
N GLY A 264 -12.43 10.66 -2.07
CA GLY A 264 -13.12 10.39 -3.33
C GLY A 264 -14.51 11.02 -3.33
N THR A 265 -15.01 11.31 -4.51
CA THR A 265 -16.33 11.92 -4.70
C THR A 265 -17.46 10.91 -4.69
N ASP A 266 -17.16 9.64 -4.70
CA ASP A 266 -18.10 8.51 -4.73
C ASP A 266 -18.49 7.98 -3.36
N GLY A 267 -17.93 8.52 -2.29
CA GLY A 267 -18.26 8.16 -0.91
C GLY A 267 -17.65 6.84 -0.43
N SER A 268 -16.63 6.31 -1.10
CA SER A 268 -15.88 5.12 -0.66
C SER A 268 -14.94 5.39 0.50
#